data_1347e983ef7d2ec45aef3cb8bbe96a13
#
_entry.id   1347e983ef7d2ec45aef3cb8bbe96a13
#
_cell.length_a   1.000
_cell.length_b   1.000
_cell.length_c   1.000
_cell.angle_alpha   90.00
_cell.angle_beta   90.00
_cell.angle_gamma   90.00
#
_symmetry.space_group_name_H-M   'P 1'
#
loop_
_entity.id
_entity.type
_entity.pdbx_description
1 polymer ?
#
loop_
_entity_poly.entity_id
_entity_poly.type
_entity_poly.pdbx_seq_one_letter_code
_entity_poly.pdbx_strand_id
1 'polypeptide(L)'
;VKTEISCPDPRLLWGKALDLVGDDEHAAAHLLGLIADTNQTTLASLHEHLQVARWEGVGSAAHRIAGSARMLDCGALIALLTALEAAARAQNSELATALVPVVAEAVATLDKSIAEALRSEPDSAE
;
A
#
# COMPACT_ATOMS: atom_id res chain seq x y z
N VAL A 1 20.67 -13.46 -1.70
CA VAL A 1 20.27 -12.38 -0.82
C VAL A 1 18.80 -12.10 -0.96
N LYS A 2 18.18 -12.03 0.14
CA LYS A 2 16.78 -11.78 0.15
C LYS A 2 16.48 -10.31 -0.01
N THR A 3 15.59 -10.00 -0.88
CA THR A 3 15.14 -8.63 -1.06
C THR A 3 14.00 -8.36 -0.11
N GLU A 4 14.14 -7.40 0.72
CA GLU A 4 13.09 -7.05 1.64
C GLU A 4 12.50 -5.72 1.32
N ILE A 5 11.18 -5.65 1.39
CA ILE A 5 10.50 -4.40 1.21
C ILE A 5 10.48 -3.72 2.57
N SER A 6 11.16 -2.61 2.63
CA SER A 6 11.28 -1.86 3.85
C SER A 6 10.08 -0.94 3.97
N CYS A 7 9.27 -1.17 4.94
CA CYS A 7 8.16 -0.28 5.22
C CYS A 7 8.43 0.43 6.53
N PRO A 8 7.82 1.58 6.76
CA PRO A 8 8.03 2.26 8.03
C PRO A 8 7.62 1.40 9.20
N ASP A 9 8.36 1.54 10.28
CA ASP A 9 8.05 0.95 11.56
C ASP A 9 6.63 1.38 11.97
N PRO A 10 5.88 0.57 12.70
CA PRO A 10 4.53 0.97 13.12
C PRO A 10 4.46 2.30 13.85
N ARG A 11 5.48 2.63 14.64
CA ARG A 11 5.50 3.92 15.33
C ARG A 11 5.67 5.08 14.36
N LEU A 12 6.44 4.87 13.29
CA LEU A 12 6.58 5.90 12.27
C LEU A 12 5.30 6.07 11.49
N LEU A 13 4.59 4.98 11.23
CA LEU A 13 3.30 5.05 10.57
C LEU A 13 2.32 5.83 11.40
N TRP A 14 2.28 5.58 12.71
CA TRP A 14 1.39 6.29 13.61
C TRP A 14 1.72 7.78 13.61
N GLY A 15 3.00 8.11 13.71
CA GLY A 15 3.43 9.51 13.68
C GLY A 15 3.07 10.20 12.38
N LYS A 16 3.24 9.49 11.26
CA LYS A 16 2.90 10.06 9.96
C LYS A 16 1.39 10.31 9.86
N ALA A 17 0.58 9.37 10.34
CA ALA A 17 -0.87 9.54 10.33
C ALA A 17 -1.28 10.73 11.19
N LEU A 18 -0.66 10.89 12.36
CA LEU A 18 -0.95 12.02 13.22
C LEU A 18 -0.61 13.34 12.53
N ASP A 19 0.52 13.39 11.84
CA ASP A 19 0.91 14.59 11.11
C ASP A 19 -0.13 14.96 10.06
N LEU A 20 -0.67 13.96 9.39
CA LEU A 20 -1.61 14.22 8.32
C LEU A 20 -2.96 14.75 8.82
N VAL A 21 -3.32 14.44 10.06
CA VAL A 21 -4.62 14.83 10.59
C VAL A 21 -4.53 15.80 11.76
N GLY A 22 -3.39 16.47 11.92
CA GLY A 22 -3.25 17.50 12.95
C GLY A 22 -3.26 16.98 14.37
N ASP A 23 -2.63 15.83 14.58
CA ASP A 23 -2.44 15.22 15.90
C ASP A 23 -3.73 14.69 16.52
N ASP A 24 -4.78 14.51 15.74
CA ASP A 24 -6.02 13.94 16.23
C ASP A 24 -5.90 12.42 16.19
N GLU A 25 -5.82 11.78 17.35
CA GLU A 25 -5.57 10.35 17.44
C GLU A 25 -6.70 9.51 16.85
N HIS A 26 -7.94 9.93 17.05
CA HIS A 26 -9.08 9.25 16.47
C HIS A 26 -9.02 9.30 14.94
N ALA A 27 -8.70 10.47 14.41
CA ALA A 27 -8.62 10.64 12.97
C ALA A 27 -7.45 9.86 12.40
N ALA A 28 -6.32 9.80 13.14
CA ALA A 28 -5.15 9.04 12.68
C ALA A 28 -5.47 7.56 12.59
N ALA A 29 -6.14 7.01 13.60
CA ALA A 29 -6.51 5.60 13.59
C ALA A 29 -7.48 5.31 12.45
N HIS A 30 -8.44 6.20 12.25
CA HIS A 30 -9.41 6.03 11.18
C HIS A 30 -8.71 6.06 9.81
N LEU A 31 -7.78 6.99 9.64
CA LEU A 31 -7.04 7.10 8.38
C LEU A 31 -6.25 5.83 8.07
N LEU A 32 -5.53 5.30 9.05
CA LEU A 32 -4.75 4.09 8.83
C LEU A 32 -5.64 2.90 8.49
N GLY A 33 -6.75 2.76 9.19
CA GLY A 33 -7.70 1.68 8.89
C GLY A 33 -8.28 1.82 7.50
N LEU A 34 -8.59 3.03 7.10
CA LEU A 34 -9.15 3.30 5.79
C LEU A 34 -8.13 2.98 4.69
N ILE A 35 -6.87 3.34 4.91
CA ILE A 35 -5.82 3.04 3.94
C ILE A 35 -5.69 1.53 3.77
N ALA A 36 -5.66 0.78 4.87
CA ALA A 36 -5.52 -0.67 4.78
C ALA A 36 -6.71 -1.29 4.05
N ASP A 37 -7.93 -0.87 4.37
CA ASP A 37 -9.12 -1.39 3.71
C ASP A 37 -9.13 -1.06 2.23
N THR A 38 -8.77 0.16 1.89
CA THR A 38 -8.73 0.58 0.50
C THR A 38 -7.67 -0.19 -0.28
N ASN A 39 -6.52 -0.42 0.34
CA ASN A 39 -5.47 -1.19 -0.30
C ASN A 39 -5.94 -2.60 -0.63
N GLN A 40 -6.67 -3.24 0.28
CA GLN A 40 -7.16 -4.59 0.04
C GLN A 40 -8.16 -4.62 -1.11
N THR A 41 -9.09 -3.68 -1.12
CA THR A 41 -10.09 -3.61 -2.19
C THR A 41 -9.43 -3.33 -3.53
N THR A 42 -8.49 -2.40 -3.56
CA THR A 42 -7.82 -2.03 -4.79
C THR A 42 -6.93 -3.16 -5.29
N LEU A 43 -6.27 -3.87 -4.37
CA LEU A 43 -5.43 -4.99 -4.77
C LEU A 43 -6.28 -6.11 -5.37
N ALA A 44 -7.47 -6.38 -4.81
CA ALA A 44 -8.37 -7.37 -5.38
C ALA A 44 -8.77 -6.96 -6.81
N SER A 45 -9.07 -5.69 -7.01
CA SER A 45 -9.39 -5.17 -8.33
C SER A 45 -8.23 -5.34 -9.30
N LEU A 46 -7.00 -5.09 -8.82
CA LEU A 46 -5.81 -5.27 -9.62
C LEU A 46 -5.67 -6.71 -10.10
N HIS A 47 -5.88 -7.65 -9.19
CA HIS A 47 -5.81 -9.07 -9.56
C HIS A 47 -6.87 -9.44 -10.60
N GLU A 48 -8.07 -8.93 -10.47
CA GLU A 48 -9.12 -9.20 -11.43
C GLU A 48 -8.77 -8.67 -12.80
N HIS A 49 -8.26 -7.44 -12.86
CA HIS A 49 -7.86 -6.86 -14.14
C HIS A 49 -6.72 -7.63 -14.77
N LEU A 50 -5.78 -8.09 -13.94
CA LEU A 50 -4.64 -8.85 -14.45
C LEU A 50 -5.11 -10.14 -15.10
N GLN A 51 -6.07 -10.81 -14.48
CA GLN A 51 -6.53 -12.11 -14.99
C GLN A 51 -7.15 -12.01 -16.37
N VAL A 52 -7.73 -10.86 -16.70
CA VAL A 52 -8.37 -10.68 -17.99
C VAL A 52 -7.57 -9.73 -18.88
N ALA A 53 -6.33 -9.47 -18.50
CA ALA A 53 -5.39 -8.65 -19.27
C ALA A 53 -5.91 -7.26 -19.57
N ARG A 54 -6.59 -6.65 -18.61
CA ARG A 54 -7.02 -5.27 -18.74
C ARG A 54 -5.95 -4.37 -18.18
N TRP A 55 -5.00 -4.03 -19.02
CA TRP A 55 -3.80 -3.32 -18.56
C TRP A 55 -4.11 -1.95 -18.02
N GLU A 56 -5.09 -1.27 -18.57
CA GLU A 56 -5.49 0.03 -18.06
C GLU A 56 -5.97 -0.08 -16.61
N GLY A 57 -6.73 -1.12 -16.31
CA GLY A 57 -7.20 -1.34 -14.95
C GLY A 57 -6.08 -1.69 -14.00
N VAL A 58 -5.11 -2.49 -14.46
CA VAL A 58 -3.94 -2.82 -13.64
C VAL A 58 -3.17 -1.56 -13.30
N GLY A 59 -2.91 -0.72 -14.29
CA GLY A 59 -2.16 0.52 -14.07
C GLY A 59 -2.89 1.47 -13.14
N SER A 60 -4.21 1.59 -13.32
CA SER A 60 -5.02 2.47 -12.48
C SER A 60 -5.02 2.02 -11.03
N ALA A 61 -5.16 0.71 -10.79
CA ALA A 61 -5.12 0.18 -9.44
C ALA A 61 -3.76 0.41 -8.80
N ALA A 62 -2.67 0.16 -9.54
CA ALA A 62 -1.33 0.40 -9.03
C ALA A 62 -1.15 1.86 -8.65
N HIS A 63 -1.66 2.76 -9.48
CA HIS A 63 -1.55 4.20 -9.24
C HIS A 63 -2.26 4.58 -7.94
N ARG A 64 -3.42 4.01 -7.70
CA ARG A 64 -4.18 4.33 -6.49
C ARG A 64 -3.49 3.83 -5.22
N ILE A 65 -2.93 2.63 -5.27
CA ILE A 65 -2.19 2.12 -4.11
C ILE A 65 -0.95 2.98 -3.88
N ALA A 66 -0.30 3.43 -4.96
CA ALA A 66 0.86 4.30 -4.83
C ALA A 66 0.51 5.60 -4.12
N GLY A 67 -0.70 6.12 -4.33
CA GLY A 67 -1.15 7.32 -3.62
C GLY A 67 -1.18 7.10 -2.12
N SER A 68 -1.71 5.97 -1.67
CA SER A 68 -1.70 5.63 -0.25
C SER A 68 -0.28 5.45 0.28
N ALA A 69 0.56 4.79 -0.49
CA ALA A 69 1.94 4.56 -0.08
C ALA A 69 2.70 5.88 0.09
N ARG A 70 2.40 6.87 -0.76
CA ARG A 70 3.02 8.18 -0.64
C ARG A 70 2.61 8.88 0.64
N MET A 71 1.36 8.75 1.02
CA MET A 71 0.89 9.34 2.26
C MET A 71 1.66 8.81 3.46
N LEU A 72 2.07 7.56 3.40
CA LEU A 72 2.77 6.92 4.50
C LEU A 72 4.27 6.82 4.27
N ASP A 73 4.79 7.41 3.21
CA ASP A 73 6.22 7.47 2.93
C ASP A 73 6.85 6.09 2.76
N CYS A 74 6.13 5.16 2.18
CA CYS A 74 6.66 3.81 1.96
C CYS A 74 7.34 3.75 0.60
N GLY A 75 8.57 4.24 0.53
CA GLY A 75 9.28 4.44 -0.73
C GLY A 75 9.49 3.19 -1.54
N ALA A 76 9.80 2.07 -0.88
CA ALA A 76 10.03 0.83 -1.61
C ALA A 76 8.75 0.36 -2.30
N LEU A 77 7.61 0.50 -1.62
CA LEU A 77 6.34 0.12 -2.23
C LEU A 77 5.99 1.06 -3.38
N ILE A 78 6.24 2.36 -3.22
CA ILE A 78 6.01 3.32 -4.27
C ILE A 78 6.79 2.94 -5.53
N ALA A 79 8.05 2.56 -5.37
CA ALA A 79 8.88 2.19 -6.50
C ALA A 79 8.33 0.96 -7.23
N LEU A 80 7.88 -0.05 -6.48
CA LEU A 80 7.30 -1.24 -7.08
C LEU A 80 6.02 -0.91 -7.84
N LEU A 81 5.18 -0.07 -7.26
CA LEU A 81 3.91 0.29 -7.88
C LEU A 81 4.13 1.13 -9.12
N THR A 82 5.13 2.00 -9.10
CA THR A 82 5.47 2.81 -10.27
C THR A 82 5.95 1.91 -11.41
N ALA A 83 6.77 0.90 -11.08
CA ALA A 83 7.24 -0.05 -12.08
C ALA A 83 6.07 -0.86 -12.65
N LEU A 84 5.14 -1.27 -11.80
CA LEU A 84 3.98 -2.02 -12.27
C LEU A 84 3.10 -1.16 -13.16
N GLU A 85 2.88 0.07 -12.78
CA GLU A 85 2.08 0.98 -13.59
C GLU A 85 2.72 1.17 -14.98
N ALA A 86 4.03 1.33 -15.03
CA ALA A 86 4.74 1.50 -16.29
C ALA A 86 4.64 0.24 -17.14
N ALA A 87 4.78 -0.93 -16.52
CA ALA A 87 4.67 -2.20 -17.25
C ALA A 87 3.27 -2.36 -17.83
N ALA A 88 2.25 -1.99 -17.06
CA ALA A 88 0.88 -2.11 -17.52
C ALA A 88 0.62 -1.16 -18.70
N ARG A 89 1.11 0.06 -18.61
CA ARG A 89 0.92 1.02 -19.71
C ARG A 89 1.61 0.58 -20.97
N ALA A 90 2.77 -0.07 -20.83
CA ALA A 90 3.49 -0.60 -21.98
C ALA A 90 2.92 -1.93 -22.44
N GLN A 91 1.92 -2.45 -21.75
CA GLN A 91 1.32 -3.75 -22.02
C GLN A 91 2.36 -4.86 -22.01
N ASN A 92 3.33 -4.71 -21.14
CA ASN A 92 4.37 -5.71 -20.94
C ASN A 92 3.83 -6.76 -19.97
N SER A 93 3.13 -7.74 -20.51
CA SER A 93 2.42 -8.71 -19.68
C SER A 93 3.35 -9.54 -18.85
N GLU A 94 4.52 -9.87 -19.38
CA GLU A 94 5.47 -10.68 -18.64
C GLU A 94 5.97 -9.97 -17.39
N LEU A 95 6.35 -8.71 -17.53
CA LEU A 95 6.86 -7.93 -16.42
C LEU A 95 5.73 -7.64 -15.42
N ALA A 96 4.56 -7.26 -15.91
CA ALA A 96 3.44 -6.97 -15.02
C ALA A 96 3.07 -8.19 -14.21
N THR A 97 3.01 -9.36 -14.86
CA THR A 97 2.66 -10.60 -14.17
C THR A 97 3.73 -10.95 -13.12
N ALA A 98 4.98 -10.68 -13.41
CA ALA A 98 6.05 -10.95 -12.45
C ALA A 98 6.01 -9.98 -11.27
N LEU A 99 5.61 -8.73 -11.50
CA LEU A 99 5.60 -7.72 -10.44
C LEU A 99 4.42 -7.84 -9.50
N VAL A 100 3.27 -8.32 -9.97
CA VAL A 100 2.07 -8.34 -9.15
C VAL A 100 2.23 -9.12 -7.85
N PRO A 101 2.82 -10.34 -7.83
CA PRO A 101 3.00 -11.02 -6.54
C PRO A 101 3.91 -10.25 -5.58
N VAL A 102 4.92 -9.57 -6.11
CA VAL A 102 5.83 -8.79 -5.28
C VAL A 102 5.09 -7.60 -4.67
N VAL A 103 4.28 -6.93 -5.48
CA VAL A 103 3.46 -5.83 -5.00
C VAL A 103 2.48 -6.32 -3.93
N ALA A 104 1.84 -7.45 -4.17
CA ALA A 104 0.85 -8.00 -3.23
C ALA A 104 1.51 -8.28 -1.88
N GLU A 105 2.70 -8.84 -1.90
CA GLU A 105 3.41 -9.14 -0.68
C GLU A 105 3.83 -7.86 0.05
N ALA A 106 4.26 -6.86 -0.69
CA ALA A 106 4.65 -5.58 -0.09
C ALA A 106 3.45 -4.88 0.52
N VAL A 107 2.29 -4.94 -0.14
CA VAL A 107 1.07 -4.36 0.42
C VAL A 107 0.67 -5.09 1.70
N ALA A 108 0.79 -6.42 1.69
CA ALA A 108 0.47 -7.20 2.90
C ALA A 108 1.40 -6.82 4.06
N THR A 109 2.66 -6.58 3.78
CA THR A 109 3.61 -6.15 4.79
C THR A 109 3.22 -4.78 5.36
N LEU A 110 2.85 -3.86 4.50
CA LEU A 110 2.40 -2.55 4.95
C LEU A 110 1.13 -2.66 5.80
N ASP A 111 0.17 -3.46 5.36
CA ASP A 111 -1.08 -3.61 6.09
C ASP A 111 -0.84 -4.24 7.46
N LYS A 112 0.12 -5.15 7.55
CA LYS A 112 0.49 -5.73 8.83
C LYS A 112 1.09 -4.67 9.75
N SER A 113 1.94 -3.80 9.23
CA SER A 113 2.50 -2.71 10.02
C SER A 113 1.42 -1.75 10.48
N ILE A 114 0.44 -1.47 9.61
CA ILE A 114 -0.68 -0.64 10.00
C ILE A 114 -1.47 -1.29 11.14
N ALA A 115 -1.73 -2.58 11.04
CA ALA A 115 -2.45 -3.29 12.10
C ALA A 115 -1.71 -3.22 13.43
N GLU A 116 -0.38 -3.33 13.37
CA GLU A 116 0.42 -3.21 14.58
C GLU A 116 0.39 -1.80 15.14
N ALA A 117 0.41 -0.80 14.28
CA ALA A 117 0.33 0.58 14.73
C ALA A 117 -1.00 0.83 15.44
N LEU A 118 -2.07 0.26 14.93
CA LEU A 118 -3.38 0.43 15.54
C LEU A 118 -3.48 -0.27 16.89
N ARG A 119 -2.84 -1.44 17.03
CA ARG A 119 -2.86 -2.16 18.29
C ARG A 119 -2.02 -1.49 19.36
N SER A 120 -0.97 -0.79 18.94
CA SER A 120 -0.04 -0.16 19.88
C SER A 120 -0.43 1.25 20.25
N GLU A 121 -1.54 1.70 19.78
CA GLU A 121 -1.98 3.06 19.99
C GLU A 121 -2.06 3.35 21.47
N PRO A 122 -1.37 4.38 21.96
CA PRO A 122 -1.25 4.57 23.40
C PRO A 122 -2.54 4.85 24.10
N ASP A 123 -3.45 5.55 23.50
CA ASP A 123 -4.63 5.91 24.20
C ASP A 123 -5.74 4.91 24.01
N SER A 124 -5.50 3.89 23.28
CA SER A 124 -6.51 2.87 23.13
C SER A 124 -6.82 2.23 24.46
N ALA A 125 -5.92 2.33 25.39
CA ALA A 125 -6.12 1.74 26.70
C ALA A 125 -7.06 2.55 27.56
N GLU A 126 -7.33 3.74 27.21
CA GLU A 126 -8.13 4.60 28.07
C GLU A 126 -9.62 4.46 27.88
#